data_62b49584496e7ed4fc2ccb5a174c60c4
#
_entry.id   62b49584496e7ed4fc2ccb5a174c60c4
#
_cell.length_a   1.000
_cell.length_b   1.000
_cell.length_c   1.000
_cell.angle_alpha   90.00
_cell.angle_beta   90.00
_cell.angle_gamma   90.00
#
_symmetry.space_group_name_H-M   'P 1'
#
loop_
_entity.id
_entity.type
_entity.pdbx_description
1 polymer ?
#
loop_
_entity_poly.entity_id
_entity_poly.type
_entity_poly.pdbx_seq_one_letter_code
_entity_poly.pdbx_strand_id
1 'polypeptide(L)'
;MYKLTVFVPEAALEPVKSALFAAGAGTIGNYECCCWQVQGVGQFMPLAGSDPHIGAQDKLEKVDEWRVEMVVATANIAQVIEALKQAHPYETPAYDVIEVLDF
;
A
#
# COMPACT_ATOMS: atom_id res chain seq x y z
N MET A 1 4.90 15.67 -7.70
CA MET A 1 3.86 14.94 -6.94
C MET A 1 3.72 13.52 -7.47
N TYR A 2 3.45 12.60 -6.60
CA TYR A 2 3.29 11.20 -6.95
C TYR A 2 1.91 10.68 -6.55
N LYS A 3 1.49 9.60 -7.17
CA LYS A 3 0.35 8.80 -6.74
C LYS A 3 0.88 7.43 -6.32
N LEU A 4 0.59 7.06 -5.08
CA LEU A 4 0.89 5.76 -4.52
C LEU A 4 -0.34 4.88 -4.61
N THR A 5 -0.16 3.68 -5.13
CA THR A 5 -1.18 2.62 -5.08
C THR A 5 -0.60 1.45 -4.31
N VAL A 6 -1.33 0.95 -3.32
CA VAL A 6 -0.92 -0.20 -2.51
C VAL A 6 -2.10 -1.15 -2.32
N PHE A 7 -1.80 -2.45 -2.28
CA PHE A 7 -2.80 -3.50 -2.06
C PHE A 7 -2.63 -4.06 -0.66
N VAL A 8 -3.70 -4.02 0.13
CA VAL A 8 -3.65 -4.30 1.58
C VAL A 8 -4.73 -5.29 1.96
N PRO A 9 -4.40 -6.37 2.70
CA PRO A 9 -5.42 -7.28 3.21
C PRO A 9 -6.32 -6.57 4.24
N GLU A 10 -7.54 -7.02 4.35
CA GLU A 10 -8.62 -6.41 5.15
C GLU A 10 -8.15 -6.04 6.57
N ALA A 11 -7.51 -6.98 7.26
CA ALA A 11 -7.12 -6.77 8.66
C ALA A 11 -6.06 -5.68 8.86
N ALA A 12 -5.28 -5.38 7.81
CA ALA A 12 -4.22 -4.38 7.87
C ALA A 12 -4.60 -3.04 7.24
N LEU A 13 -5.79 -2.91 6.69
CA LEU A 13 -6.21 -1.74 5.91
C LEU A 13 -6.05 -0.43 6.69
N GLU A 14 -6.70 -0.30 7.82
CA GLU A 14 -6.68 0.95 8.58
C GLU A 14 -5.32 1.24 9.21
N PRO A 15 -4.60 0.28 9.81
CA PRO A 15 -3.24 0.53 10.28
C PRO A 15 -2.27 0.99 9.19
N VAL A 16 -2.32 0.40 7.99
CA VAL A 16 -1.46 0.83 6.88
C VAL A 16 -1.81 2.23 6.42
N LYS A 17 -3.10 2.53 6.23
CA LYS A 17 -3.55 3.88 5.87
C LYS A 17 -3.07 4.92 6.89
N SER A 18 -3.26 4.65 8.17
CA SER A 18 -2.84 5.56 9.24
C SER A 18 -1.34 5.83 9.20
N ALA A 19 -0.52 4.81 8.97
CA ALA A 19 0.93 4.97 8.87
C ALA A 19 1.33 5.83 7.67
N LEU A 20 0.67 5.65 6.53
CA LEU A 20 0.94 6.44 5.33
C LEU A 20 0.55 7.91 5.52
N PHE A 21 -0.60 8.17 6.11
CA PHE A 21 -1.02 9.55 6.41
C PHE A 21 -0.09 10.23 7.41
N ALA A 22 0.32 9.50 8.45
CA ALA A 22 1.26 10.04 9.44
C ALA A 22 2.63 10.39 8.82
N ALA A 23 3.03 9.68 7.77
CA ALA A 23 4.27 9.95 7.05
C ALA A 23 4.15 11.09 6.02
N GLY A 24 2.96 11.65 5.83
CA GLY A 24 2.74 12.80 4.97
C GLY A 24 2.00 12.53 3.66
N ALA A 25 1.49 11.31 3.45
CA ALA A 25 0.66 11.02 2.29
C ALA A 25 -0.75 11.56 2.44
N GLY A 26 -1.45 11.75 1.32
CA GLY A 26 -2.88 12.03 1.33
C GLY A 26 -3.27 13.45 1.67
N THR A 27 -2.41 14.42 1.45
CA THR A 27 -2.75 15.82 1.63
C THR A 27 -3.09 16.47 0.29
N ILE A 28 -4.25 17.08 0.21
CA ILE A 28 -4.71 17.83 -0.98
C ILE A 28 -5.24 19.18 -0.48
N GLY A 29 -4.51 20.26 -0.75
CA GLY A 29 -4.88 21.60 -0.28
C GLY A 29 -5.05 21.63 1.25
N ASN A 30 -6.24 21.96 1.70
CA ASN A 30 -6.58 22.04 3.13
C ASN A 30 -7.21 20.73 3.67
N TYR A 31 -7.04 19.63 2.97
CA TYR A 31 -7.58 18.33 3.38
C TYR A 31 -6.47 17.32 3.60
N GLU A 32 -6.57 16.58 4.69
CA GLU A 32 -5.67 15.50 5.04
C GLU A 32 -6.39 14.15 4.96
N CYS A 33 -5.62 13.08 5.03
CA CYS A 33 -6.15 11.71 5.02
C CYS A 33 -6.97 11.38 3.78
N CYS A 34 -6.62 12.00 2.65
CA CYS A 34 -7.30 11.77 1.39
C CYS A 34 -6.82 10.48 0.75
N CYS A 35 -7.75 9.60 0.47
CA CYS A 35 -7.47 8.38 -0.28
C CYS A 35 -8.73 7.90 -1.00
N TRP A 36 -8.54 6.99 -1.92
CA TRP A 36 -9.62 6.26 -2.55
C TRP A 36 -9.33 4.78 -2.43
N GLN A 37 -10.34 3.96 -2.20
CA GLN A 37 -10.14 2.53 -2.02
C GLN A 37 -11.27 1.72 -2.61
N VAL A 38 -10.94 0.51 -3.06
CA VAL A 38 -11.89 -0.44 -3.60
C VAL A 38 -11.46 -1.85 -3.20
N GLN A 39 -12.43 -2.68 -2.86
CA GLN A 39 -12.17 -4.08 -2.51
C GLN A 39 -12.04 -4.92 -3.77
N GLY A 40 -11.08 -5.85 -3.74
CA GLY A 40 -10.84 -6.80 -4.81
C GLY A 40 -10.24 -8.08 -4.27
N VAL A 41 -9.70 -8.89 -5.17
CA VAL A 41 -9.07 -10.17 -4.82
C VAL A 41 -7.64 -10.16 -5.33
N GLY A 42 -6.69 -10.29 -4.40
CA GLY A 42 -5.29 -10.50 -4.74
C GLY A 42 -4.98 -11.98 -4.92
N GLN A 43 -3.97 -12.28 -5.73
CA GLN A 43 -3.55 -13.64 -5.97
C GLN A 43 -2.03 -13.72 -6.01
N PHE A 44 -1.48 -14.73 -5.36
CA PHE A 44 -0.04 -14.99 -5.38
C PHE A 44 0.24 -16.44 -5.05
N MET A 45 1.47 -16.87 -5.33
CA MET A 45 1.94 -18.19 -4.94
C MET A 45 3.33 -18.06 -4.33
N PRO A 46 3.49 -18.36 -3.02
CA PRO A 46 4.80 -18.34 -2.38
C PRO A 46 5.73 -19.38 -2.99
N LEU A 47 6.97 -18.97 -3.24
CA LEU A 47 8.02 -19.84 -3.77
C LEU A 47 9.01 -20.24 -2.68
N ALA A 48 9.89 -21.17 -2.99
CA ALA A 48 10.97 -21.58 -2.09
C ALA A 48 11.79 -20.35 -1.66
N GLY A 49 12.06 -20.24 -0.36
CA GLY A 49 12.80 -19.12 0.22
C GLY A 49 11.93 -17.97 0.68
N SER A 50 10.62 -17.98 0.39
CA SER A 50 9.70 -16.97 0.89
C SER A 50 9.31 -17.22 2.35
N ASP A 51 8.92 -16.14 3.03
CA ASP A 51 8.36 -16.19 4.39
C ASP A 51 6.99 -15.48 4.36
N PRO A 52 5.94 -16.14 3.84
CA PRO A 52 4.66 -15.48 3.62
C PRO A 52 3.90 -15.25 4.92
N HIS A 53 3.29 -14.06 5.02
CA HIS A 53 2.34 -13.75 6.09
C HIS A 53 1.06 -14.59 5.94
N ILE A 54 0.63 -14.80 4.70
CA ILE A 54 -0.54 -15.63 4.35
C ILE A 54 -0.10 -16.62 3.29
N GLY A 55 -0.55 -17.87 3.42
CA GLY A 55 -0.31 -18.90 2.42
C GLY A 55 0.88 -19.79 2.73
N ALA A 56 1.12 -20.74 1.87
CA ALA A 56 2.18 -21.73 1.98
C ALA A 56 2.91 -21.89 0.64
N GLN A 57 4.16 -22.37 0.73
CA GLN A 57 5.01 -22.58 -0.44
C GLN A 57 4.30 -23.46 -1.48
N ASP A 58 4.41 -23.08 -2.75
CA ASP A 58 3.88 -23.79 -3.92
C ASP A 58 2.36 -23.96 -3.96
N LYS A 59 1.64 -23.20 -3.14
CA LYS A 59 0.17 -23.18 -3.15
C LYS A 59 -0.34 -21.84 -3.61
N LEU A 60 -1.24 -21.85 -4.59
CA LEU A 60 -1.90 -20.64 -5.06
C LEU A 60 -2.82 -20.11 -3.97
N GLU A 61 -2.69 -18.84 -3.63
CA GLU A 61 -3.48 -18.17 -2.61
C GLU A 61 -4.30 -17.04 -3.23
N LYS A 62 -5.55 -16.91 -2.80
CA LYS A 62 -6.41 -15.78 -3.14
C LYS A 62 -6.84 -15.12 -1.86
N VAL A 63 -6.68 -13.80 -1.78
CA VAL A 63 -6.92 -13.02 -0.56
C VAL A 63 -7.78 -11.82 -0.90
N ASP A 64 -8.80 -11.56 -0.09
CA ASP A 64 -9.52 -10.30 -0.18
C ASP A 64 -8.59 -9.17 0.21
N GLU A 65 -8.43 -8.23 -0.71
CA GLU A 65 -7.54 -7.08 -0.53
C GLU A 65 -8.24 -5.80 -0.94
N TRP A 66 -7.74 -4.70 -0.40
CA TRP A 66 -8.15 -3.37 -0.79
C TRP A 66 -7.07 -2.73 -1.65
N ARG A 67 -7.47 -2.16 -2.77
CA ARG A 67 -6.62 -1.27 -3.55
C ARG A 67 -6.80 0.13 -2.99
N VAL A 68 -5.73 0.71 -2.48
CA VAL A 68 -5.74 2.04 -1.85
C VAL A 68 -4.86 2.97 -2.66
N GLU A 69 -5.39 4.12 -3.03
CA GLU A 69 -4.69 5.13 -3.81
C GLU A 69 -4.66 6.46 -3.06
N MET A 70 -3.53 7.13 -3.08
CA MET A 70 -3.37 8.45 -2.48
C MET A 70 -2.25 9.22 -3.15
N VAL A 71 -2.33 10.55 -3.09
CA VAL A 71 -1.26 11.41 -3.59
C VAL A 71 -0.21 11.63 -2.53
N VAL A 72 1.03 11.85 -2.98
CA VAL A 72 2.17 12.07 -2.09
C VAL A 72 3.02 13.21 -2.67
N ALA A 73 3.29 14.23 -1.86
CA ALA A 73 4.20 15.30 -2.26
C ALA A 73 5.60 14.74 -2.50
N THR A 74 6.30 15.28 -3.48
CA THR A 74 7.64 14.83 -3.86
C THR A 74 8.59 14.76 -2.67
N ALA A 75 8.55 15.74 -1.78
CA ALA A 75 9.42 15.79 -0.61
C ALA A 75 9.15 14.65 0.39
N ASN A 76 7.98 14.03 0.37
CA ASN A 76 7.56 13.04 1.37
C ASN A 76 7.63 11.60 0.87
N ILE A 77 7.93 11.36 -0.41
CA ILE A 77 7.80 10.02 -0.99
C ILE A 77 8.71 8.98 -0.31
N ALA A 78 9.94 9.34 0.01
CA ALA A 78 10.88 8.39 0.62
C ALA A 78 10.39 7.95 2.00
N GLN A 79 9.93 8.87 2.84
CA GLN A 79 9.43 8.52 4.17
C GLN A 79 8.09 7.79 4.13
N VAL A 80 7.26 8.08 3.14
CA VAL A 80 5.99 7.37 2.94
C VAL A 80 6.25 5.90 2.56
N ILE A 81 7.16 5.66 1.63
CA ILE A 81 7.52 4.29 1.24
C ILE A 81 8.14 3.52 2.40
N GLU A 82 8.99 4.17 3.20
CA GLU A 82 9.53 3.54 4.40
C GLU A 82 8.43 3.15 5.38
N ALA A 83 7.46 4.04 5.63
CA ALA A 83 6.32 3.76 6.49
C ALA A 83 5.46 2.61 5.94
N LEU A 84 5.28 2.54 4.61
CA LEU A 84 4.56 1.46 3.97
C LEU A 84 5.22 0.11 4.26
N LYS A 85 6.53 0.02 4.06
CA LYS A 85 7.26 -1.22 4.27
C LYS A 85 7.25 -1.67 5.72
N GLN A 86 7.24 -0.74 6.66
CA GLN A 86 7.17 -1.07 8.09
C GLN A 86 5.77 -1.49 8.53
N ALA A 87 4.73 -0.87 7.99
CA ALA A 87 3.35 -1.11 8.42
C ALA A 87 2.68 -2.27 7.70
N HIS A 88 3.06 -2.53 6.45
CA HIS A 88 2.44 -3.58 5.66
C HIS A 88 2.86 -4.96 6.17
N PRO A 89 1.92 -5.92 6.37
CA PRO A 89 2.23 -7.22 6.94
C PRO A 89 2.98 -8.16 5.99
N TYR A 90 2.96 -7.90 4.68
CA TYR A 90 3.59 -8.78 3.72
C TYR A 90 5.11 -8.58 3.67
N GLU A 91 5.84 -9.67 3.48
CA GLU A 91 7.28 -9.66 3.24
C GLU A 91 7.63 -8.78 2.03
N THR A 92 6.85 -8.91 0.96
CA THR A 92 7.01 -8.14 -0.26
C THR A 92 5.65 -7.55 -0.66
N PRO A 93 5.29 -6.37 -0.15
CA PRO A 93 4.01 -5.77 -0.49
C PRO A 93 3.96 -5.33 -1.96
N ALA A 94 2.79 -5.48 -2.57
CA ALA A 94 2.56 -4.98 -3.93
C ALA A 94 2.15 -3.51 -3.84
N TYR A 95 2.95 -2.65 -4.44
CA TYR A 95 2.65 -1.23 -4.56
C TYR A 95 3.35 -0.66 -5.79
N ASP A 96 2.88 0.47 -6.23
CA ASP A 96 3.55 1.24 -7.27
C ASP A 96 3.41 2.72 -7.01
N VAL A 97 4.34 3.48 -7.57
CA VAL A 97 4.40 4.93 -7.48
C VAL A 97 4.52 5.47 -8.89
N ILE A 98 3.60 6.35 -9.27
CA ILE A 98 3.67 7.02 -10.57
C ILE A 98 3.78 8.52 -10.35
N GLU A 99 4.50 9.18 -11.25
CA GLU A 99 4.56 10.64 -11.25
C GLU A 99 3.28 11.18 -11.87
N VAL A 100 2.67 12.18 -11.22
CA VAL A 100 1.49 12.85 -11.73
C VAL A 100 1.81 14.30 -12.04
N LEU A 101 1.23 14.79 -13.12
CA LEU A 101 1.40 16.16 -13.56
C LEU A 101 0.48 17.08 -12.76
N ASP A 102 0.98 18.27 -12.46
CA ASP A 102 0.24 19.29 -11.73
C ASP A 102 -0.14 20.41 -12.71
N PHE A 103 -1.42 20.66 -12.83
CA PHE A 103 -1.95 21.70 -13.73
C PHE A 103 -2.52 22.85 -12.96
#